data_3592ec57854de7196fc29f62f22b5017
#
_entry.id   3592ec57854de7196fc29f62f22b5017
#
_cell.length_a   1.000
_cell.length_b   1.000
_cell.length_c   1.000
_cell.angle_alpha   90.00
_cell.angle_beta   90.00
_cell.angle_gamma   90.00
#
_symmetry.space_group_name_H-M   'P 1'
#
loop_
_entity.id
_entity.type
_entity.pdbx_description
1 polymer ?
#
loop_
_entity_poly.entity_id
_entity_poly.type
_entity_poly.pdbx_seq_one_letter_code
_entity_poly.pdbx_strand_id
1 'polypeptide(L)'
;LWRLPKSYTDRTLVSKICDLQIGVIQTIRIVPLKYQFPRVRNLPNRVNCIDETGKIDCIFFNSHEGYVRKILPLNEEVTISGKISNYKGRYQITNPTYISQDSSLIENIDNKYSLTDGITEKTYNKIINQILKNLPILTEWHDKDILKNFNNQSWNESIIKLHDPKNIENYKSDFYKRLAY
;
A
#
# COMPACT_ATOMS: atom_id res chain seq x y z
N LEU A 1 -24.37 5.26 -5.80
CA LEU A 1 -23.66 5.25 -4.53
C LEU A 1 -22.17 5.45 -4.78
N TRP A 2 -21.66 6.60 -4.41
CA TRP A 2 -20.25 6.94 -4.50
C TRP A 2 -19.42 6.06 -3.56
N ARG A 3 -18.52 5.24 -4.10
CA ARG A 3 -17.59 4.46 -3.28
C ARG A 3 -16.28 5.24 -3.15
N LEU A 4 -16.27 6.18 -2.23
CA LEU A 4 -15.07 6.93 -1.85
C LEU A 4 -14.13 6.05 -0.98
N PRO A 5 -12.83 6.34 -0.97
CA PRO A 5 -11.89 5.68 -0.08
C PRO A 5 -12.32 5.87 1.37
N LYS A 6 -12.38 4.78 2.13
CA LYS A 6 -12.71 4.79 3.56
C LYS A 6 -11.54 5.28 4.42
N SER A 7 -10.34 4.94 4.01
CA SER A 7 -9.09 5.32 4.66
C SER A 7 -7.92 5.20 3.67
N TYR A 8 -6.76 5.66 4.10
CA TYR A 8 -5.53 5.61 3.34
C TYR A 8 -4.45 4.88 4.13
N THR A 9 -3.57 4.16 3.46
CA THR A 9 -2.34 3.60 4.03
C THR A 9 -1.16 4.28 3.35
N ASP A 10 -0.39 5.03 4.11
CA ASP A 10 0.82 5.68 3.62
C ASP A 10 1.95 4.66 3.57
N ARG A 11 2.53 4.47 2.39
CA ARG A 11 3.71 3.61 2.17
C ARG A 11 4.90 4.40 1.65
N THR A 12 4.78 5.72 1.59
CA THR A 12 5.87 6.60 1.12
C THR A 12 7.02 6.67 2.12
N LEU A 13 6.72 6.42 3.41
CA LEU A 13 7.71 6.42 4.47
C LEU A 13 8.37 5.04 4.55
N VAL A 14 9.64 4.98 4.13
CA VAL A 14 10.48 3.80 4.29
C VAL A 14 11.12 3.82 5.67
N SER A 15 10.79 2.82 6.49
CA SER A 15 11.35 2.65 7.84
C SER A 15 12.59 1.78 7.81
N LYS A 16 13.47 1.94 8.80
CA LYS A 16 14.58 1.02 9.08
C LYS A 16 14.11 -0.08 10.02
N ILE A 17 14.81 -1.24 10.04
CA ILE A 17 14.43 -2.36 10.91
C ILE A 17 14.49 -1.98 12.39
N CYS A 18 15.41 -1.10 12.81
CA CYS A 18 15.49 -0.63 14.19
C CYS A 18 14.26 0.20 14.62
N ASP A 19 13.55 0.83 13.69
CA ASP A 19 12.42 1.73 13.96
C ASP A 19 11.06 1.04 13.75
N LEU A 20 11.02 -0.29 13.61
CA LEU A 20 9.81 -1.03 13.36
C LEU A 20 8.88 -1.07 14.55
N GLN A 21 7.60 -0.84 14.28
CA GLN A 21 6.54 -0.89 15.27
C GLN A 21 5.65 -2.12 15.07
N ILE A 22 5.52 -2.93 16.13
CA ILE A 22 4.70 -4.14 16.10
C ILE A 22 3.23 -3.79 15.90
N GLY A 23 2.58 -4.52 15.00
CA GLY A 23 1.16 -4.33 14.69
C GLY A 23 0.86 -3.29 13.62
N VAL A 24 1.85 -2.48 13.21
CA VAL A 24 1.73 -1.44 12.19
C VAL A 24 2.13 -1.98 10.81
N ILE A 25 1.49 -1.47 9.76
CA ILE A 25 1.92 -1.72 8.39
C ILE A 25 3.02 -0.71 8.06
N GLN A 26 4.21 -1.21 7.75
CA GLN A 26 5.36 -0.38 7.41
C GLN A 26 6.01 -0.87 6.12
N THR A 27 6.66 0.05 5.43
CA THR A 27 7.46 -0.22 4.23
C THR A 27 8.94 -0.18 4.61
N ILE A 28 9.68 -1.19 4.21
CA ILE A 28 11.12 -1.31 4.49
C ILE A 28 11.88 -1.77 3.24
N ARG A 29 13.14 -1.37 3.14
CA ARG A 29 14.10 -1.90 2.15
C ARG A 29 14.98 -2.91 2.84
N ILE A 30 15.10 -4.08 2.24
CA ILE A 30 15.82 -5.21 2.81
C ILE A 30 16.62 -5.93 1.76
N VAL A 31 17.64 -6.65 2.21
CA VAL A 31 18.42 -7.57 1.38
C VAL A 31 18.20 -8.99 1.89
N PRO A 32 17.60 -9.89 1.10
CA PRO A 32 17.48 -11.32 1.45
C PRO A 32 18.84 -12.00 1.47
N LEU A 33 19.15 -12.72 2.55
CA LEU A 33 20.43 -13.42 2.71
C LEU A 33 20.32 -14.92 2.62
N LYS A 34 19.23 -15.51 3.12
CA LYS A 34 19.10 -16.96 3.24
C LYS A 34 17.65 -17.40 3.18
N TYR A 35 17.41 -18.44 2.38
CA TYR A 35 16.13 -19.14 2.39
C TYR A 35 16.13 -20.30 3.38
N GLN A 36 14.97 -20.54 3.98
CA GLN A 36 14.66 -21.72 4.76
C GLN A 36 13.35 -22.29 4.26
N PHE A 37 13.44 -23.35 3.48
CA PHE A 37 12.31 -24.08 2.91
C PHE A 37 12.16 -25.42 3.63
N PRO A 38 11.21 -25.53 4.58
CA PRO A 38 11.01 -26.76 5.31
C PRO A 38 10.40 -27.82 4.38
N ARG A 39 10.88 -29.05 4.50
CA ARG A 39 10.33 -30.20 3.73
C ARG A 39 9.01 -30.73 4.34
N VAL A 40 8.63 -30.25 5.50
CA VAL A 40 7.43 -30.69 6.22
C VAL A 40 6.23 -29.86 5.74
N ARG A 41 5.14 -30.53 5.37
CA ARG A 41 3.87 -29.89 5.03
C ARG A 41 3.39 -28.98 6.16
N ASN A 42 2.76 -27.86 5.80
CA ASN A 42 2.19 -26.85 6.71
C ASN A 42 3.21 -25.98 7.47
N LEU A 43 4.50 -26.12 7.26
CA LEU A 43 5.46 -25.14 7.75
C LEU A 43 5.66 -24.02 6.69
N PRO A 44 5.73 -22.75 7.13
CA PRO A 44 5.92 -21.66 6.22
C PRO A 44 7.35 -21.60 5.68
N ASN A 45 7.50 -21.12 4.46
CA ASN A 45 8.79 -20.72 3.93
C ASN A 45 9.26 -19.46 4.67
N ARG A 46 10.54 -19.42 4.98
CA ARG A 46 11.16 -18.28 5.68
C ARG A 46 12.34 -17.76 4.85
N VAL A 47 12.44 -16.44 4.77
CA VAL A 47 13.57 -15.75 4.19
C VAL A 47 14.17 -14.83 5.24
N ASN A 48 15.43 -15.05 5.58
CA ASN A 48 16.15 -14.16 6.49
C ASN A 48 16.65 -12.96 5.69
N CYS A 49 16.28 -11.78 6.12
CA CYS A 49 16.61 -10.51 5.47
C CYS A 49 17.29 -9.56 6.45
N ILE A 50 18.05 -8.62 5.91
CA ILE A 50 18.71 -7.57 6.69
C ILE A 50 18.49 -6.22 6.03
N ASP A 51 18.67 -5.18 6.84
CA ASP A 51 19.09 -3.87 6.41
C ASP A 51 20.39 -3.48 7.16
N GLU A 52 20.80 -2.24 7.06
CA GLU A 52 21.97 -1.71 7.78
C GLU A 52 21.80 -1.67 9.30
N THR A 53 20.56 -1.78 9.82
CA THR A 53 20.21 -1.57 11.23
C THR A 53 19.80 -2.85 11.96
N GLY A 54 19.40 -3.90 11.24
CA GLY A 54 18.93 -5.10 11.90
C GLY A 54 18.60 -6.27 10.98
N LYS A 55 17.87 -7.23 11.55
CA LYS A 55 17.43 -8.46 10.88
C LYS A 55 15.93 -8.63 10.99
N ILE A 56 15.31 -9.12 9.93
CA ILE A 56 13.89 -9.42 9.86
C ILE A 56 13.66 -10.71 9.09
N ASP A 57 12.63 -11.45 9.47
CA ASP A 57 12.24 -12.67 8.78
C ASP A 57 10.98 -12.41 7.94
N CYS A 58 11.02 -12.72 6.65
CA CYS A 58 9.86 -12.76 5.78
C CYS A 58 9.29 -14.19 5.80
N ILE A 59 8.01 -14.32 6.19
CA ILE A 59 7.33 -15.59 6.37
C ILE A 59 6.26 -15.75 5.29
N PHE A 60 6.27 -16.87 4.58
CA PHE A 60 5.32 -17.16 3.51
C PHE A 60 4.60 -18.47 3.77
N PHE A 61 3.30 -18.39 4.01
CA PHE A 61 2.43 -19.54 4.07
C PHE A 61 1.89 -19.85 2.66
N ASN A 62 1.74 -21.13 2.37
CA ASN A 62 1.14 -21.63 1.11
C ASN A 62 1.80 -21.08 -0.18
N SER A 63 3.10 -20.83 -0.15
CA SER A 63 3.86 -20.32 -1.29
C SER A 63 4.87 -21.34 -1.78
N HIS A 64 5.01 -21.48 -3.11
CA HIS A 64 6.05 -22.33 -3.71
C HIS A 64 7.44 -21.69 -3.60
N GLU A 65 8.48 -22.50 -3.42
CA GLU A 65 9.87 -22.04 -3.33
C GLU A 65 10.28 -21.17 -4.53
N GLY A 66 9.93 -21.60 -5.75
CA GLY A 66 10.25 -20.84 -6.96
C GLY A 66 9.64 -19.44 -6.99
N TYR A 67 8.43 -19.29 -6.47
CA TYR A 67 7.81 -17.98 -6.33
C TYR A 67 8.57 -17.09 -5.33
N VAL A 68 8.90 -17.64 -4.15
CA VAL A 68 9.63 -16.90 -3.10
C VAL A 68 11.00 -16.46 -3.60
N ARG A 69 11.74 -17.35 -4.32
CA ARG A 69 13.04 -17.01 -4.93
C ARG A 69 12.94 -15.89 -5.96
N LYS A 70 11.85 -15.86 -6.73
CA LYS A 70 11.62 -14.83 -7.75
C LYS A 70 11.33 -13.45 -7.15
N ILE A 71 10.54 -13.39 -6.07
CA ILE A 71 10.14 -12.12 -5.48
C ILE A 71 11.15 -11.56 -4.47
N LEU A 72 11.99 -12.42 -3.87
CA LEU A 72 13.03 -12.07 -2.93
C LEU A 72 14.37 -12.71 -3.35
N PRO A 73 15.00 -12.23 -4.43
CA PRO A 73 16.30 -12.74 -4.86
C PRO A 73 17.37 -12.46 -3.81
N LEU A 74 18.32 -13.40 -3.62
CA LEU A 74 19.38 -13.24 -2.62
C LEU A 74 20.35 -12.13 -3.04
N ASN A 75 20.82 -11.39 -2.04
CA ASN A 75 21.81 -10.31 -2.17
C ASN A 75 21.37 -9.14 -3.07
N GLU A 76 20.08 -9.02 -3.34
CA GLU A 76 19.52 -7.88 -4.06
C GLU A 76 18.61 -7.08 -3.11
N GLU A 77 18.63 -5.75 -3.23
CA GLU A 77 17.74 -4.90 -2.46
C GLU A 77 16.31 -5.04 -2.95
N VAL A 78 15.39 -5.25 -2.02
CA VAL A 78 13.96 -5.39 -2.29
C VAL A 78 13.19 -4.53 -1.30
N THR A 79 12.22 -3.77 -1.81
CA THR A 79 11.26 -3.04 -0.98
C THR A 79 10.08 -3.93 -0.68
N ILE A 80 9.73 -4.05 0.59
CA ILE A 80 8.56 -4.79 1.04
C ILE A 80 7.66 -3.93 1.92
N SER A 81 6.36 -4.19 1.88
CA SER A 81 5.41 -3.56 2.77
C SER A 81 4.44 -4.59 3.33
N GLY A 82 4.25 -4.54 4.65
CA GLY A 82 3.36 -5.46 5.34
C GLY A 82 3.27 -5.15 6.82
N LYS A 83 2.40 -5.89 7.50
CA LYS A 83 2.21 -5.76 8.95
C LYS A 83 3.39 -6.36 9.69
N ILE A 84 4.00 -5.56 10.55
CA ILE A 84 5.12 -5.98 11.39
C ILE A 84 4.60 -6.80 12.58
N SER A 85 5.26 -7.90 12.84
CA SER A 85 5.03 -8.75 14.02
C SER A 85 6.35 -9.12 14.68
N ASN A 86 6.30 -9.70 15.87
CA ASN A 86 7.46 -10.21 16.55
C ASN A 86 7.22 -11.67 16.96
N TYR A 87 8.22 -12.50 16.72
CA TYR A 87 8.19 -13.88 17.16
C TYR A 87 9.55 -14.27 17.76
N LYS A 88 9.56 -14.69 19.01
CA LYS A 88 10.76 -15.07 19.76
C LYS A 88 11.88 -14.01 19.71
N GLY A 89 11.51 -12.73 19.85
CA GLY A 89 12.45 -11.62 19.88
C GLY A 89 12.94 -11.15 18.50
N ARG A 90 12.40 -11.70 17.41
CA ARG A 90 12.74 -11.27 16.02
C ARG A 90 11.56 -10.62 15.35
N TYR A 91 11.83 -9.52 14.65
CA TYR A 91 10.84 -8.93 13.75
C TYR A 91 10.53 -9.87 12.61
N GLN A 92 9.28 -9.92 12.21
CA GLN A 92 8.86 -10.67 11.02
C GLN A 92 7.70 -9.99 10.30
N ILE A 93 7.63 -10.22 9.00
CA ILE A 93 6.49 -9.89 8.14
C ILE A 93 5.95 -11.19 7.60
N THR A 94 4.66 -11.44 7.84
CA THR A 94 3.98 -12.63 7.32
C THR A 94 3.16 -12.26 6.10
N ASN A 95 3.38 -12.98 4.99
CA ASN A 95 2.71 -12.74 3.71
C ASN A 95 2.68 -11.25 3.36
N PRO A 96 3.82 -10.61 3.07
CA PRO A 96 3.89 -9.18 2.74
C PRO A 96 2.84 -8.81 1.69
N THR A 97 2.20 -7.66 1.88
CA THR A 97 1.16 -7.18 0.96
C THR A 97 1.75 -6.77 -0.39
N TYR A 98 2.94 -6.16 -0.34
CA TYR A 98 3.68 -5.71 -1.53
C TYR A 98 5.14 -6.10 -1.42
N ILE A 99 5.71 -6.52 -2.55
CA ILE A 99 7.13 -6.86 -2.70
C ILE A 99 7.53 -6.41 -4.10
N SER A 100 8.57 -5.59 -4.22
CA SER A 100 9.14 -5.18 -5.51
C SER A 100 10.60 -4.78 -5.37
N GLN A 101 11.37 -5.03 -6.42
CA GLN A 101 12.70 -4.44 -6.59
C GLN A 101 12.62 -2.97 -6.99
N ASP A 102 11.52 -2.56 -7.63
CA ASP A 102 11.24 -1.15 -7.92
C ASP A 102 10.43 -0.55 -6.76
N SER A 103 11.09 0.28 -5.96
CA SER A 103 10.50 0.95 -4.79
C SER A 103 9.34 1.87 -5.17
N SER A 104 9.40 2.50 -6.34
CA SER A 104 8.37 3.42 -6.81
C SER A 104 6.99 2.78 -6.97
N LEU A 105 6.93 1.46 -7.15
CA LEU A 105 5.69 0.69 -7.23
C LEU A 105 5.02 0.46 -5.86
N ILE A 106 5.77 0.64 -4.76
CA ILE A 106 5.29 0.38 -3.40
C ILE A 106 5.20 1.66 -2.58
N GLU A 107 6.13 2.59 -2.77
CA GLU A 107 6.21 3.86 -2.04
C GLU A 107 5.12 4.82 -2.51
N ASN A 108 3.86 4.48 -2.23
CA ASN A 108 2.69 5.27 -2.58
C ASN A 108 1.67 5.27 -1.44
N ILE A 109 0.63 6.06 -1.61
CA ILE A 109 -0.51 6.09 -0.71
C ILE A 109 -1.59 5.17 -1.27
N ASP A 110 -1.88 4.09 -0.55
CA ASP A 110 -2.92 3.15 -0.91
C ASP A 110 -4.28 3.55 -0.38
N ASN A 111 -5.26 3.56 -1.24
CA ASN A 111 -6.65 3.76 -0.87
C ASN A 111 -7.28 2.47 -0.34
N LYS A 112 -7.98 2.58 0.77
CA LYS A 112 -8.79 1.51 1.35
C LYS A 112 -10.26 1.74 1.07
N TYR A 113 -10.90 0.75 0.44
CA TYR A 113 -12.31 0.78 0.11
C TYR A 113 -13.11 -0.26 0.91
N SER A 114 -14.40 0.02 1.11
CA SER A 114 -15.33 -1.03 1.57
C SER A 114 -15.64 -1.94 0.38
N LEU A 115 -15.03 -3.13 0.38
CA LEU A 115 -15.20 -4.11 -0.69
C LEU A 115 -16.39 -5.02 -0.42
N THR A 116 -16.94 -5.57 -1.51
CA THR A 116 -17.90 -6.70 -1.48
C THR A 116 -17.13 -8.01 -1.69
N ASP A 117 -17.72 -9.12 -1.26
CA ASP A 117 -17.14 -10.45 -1.46
C ASP A 117 -16.77 -10.70 -2.92
N GLY A 118 -15.65 -11.36 -3.13
CA GLY A 118 -15.14 -11.73 -4.45
C GLY A 118 -14.25 -10.69 -5.14
N ILE A 119 -14.11 -9.47 -4.60
CA ILE A 119 -13.24 -8.44 -5.17
C ILE A 119 -12.08 -8.14 -4.21
N THR A 120 -10.85 -8.28 -4.70
CA THR A 120 -9.65 -7.89 -3.94
C THR A 120 -9.38 -6.40 -4.04
N GLU A 121 -8.75 -5.80 -3.01
CA GLU A 121 -8.33 -4.38 -3.05
C GLU A 121 -7.50 -4.06 -4.29
N LYS A 122 -6.57 -4.94 -4.66
CA LYS A 122 -5.71 -4.77 -5.84
C LYS A 122 -6.52 -4.69 -7.14
N THR A 123 -7.53 -5.55 -7.29
CA THR A 123 -8.41 -5.53 -8.46
C THR A 123 -9.25 -4.27 -8.48
N TYR A 124 -9.80 -3.88 -7.34
CA TYR A 124 -10.62 -2.68 -7.21
C TYR A 124 -9.81 -1.41 -7.53
N ASN A 125 -8.62 -1.26 -6.95
CA ASN A 125 -7.73 -0.13 -7.24
C ASN A 125 -7.37 -0.05 -8.73
N LYS A 126 -7.12 -1.20 -9.39
CA LYS A 126 -6.87 -1.23 -10.83
C LYS A 126 -8.06 -0.70 -11.64
N ILE A 127 -9.27 -1.09 -11.28
CA ILE A 127 -10.51 -0.62 -11.93
C ILE A 127 -10.69 0.89 -11.72
N ILE A 128 -10.55 1.37 -10.48
CA ILE A 128 -10.65 2.81 -10.18
C ILE A 128 -9.63 3.60 -11.00
N ASN A 129 -8.37 3.17 -11.05
CA ASN A 129 -7.33 3.85 -11.82
C ASN A 129 -7.65 3.90 -13.33
N GLN A 130 -8.29 2.87 -13.87
CA GLN A 130 -8.76 2.90 -15.27
C GLN A 130 -9.90 3.89 -15.47
N ILE A 131 -10.84 3.97 -14.53
CA ILE A 131 -11.96 4.92 -14.59
C ILE A 131 -11.43 6.35 -14.49
N LEU A 132 -10.50 6.64 -13.57
CA LEU A 132 -9.94 7.97 -13.38
C LEU A 132 -9.20 8.50 -14.65
N LYS A 133 -8.53 7.60 -15.37
CA LYS A 133 -7.85 7.96 -16.64
C LYS A 133 -8.80 8.38 -17.74
N ASN A 134 -10.04 7.89 -17.69
CA ASN A 134 -11.08 8.15 -18.69
C ASN A 134 -12.24 8.97 -18.10
N LEU A 135 -12.01 9.68 -17.00
CA LEU A 135 -13.03 10.48 -16.34
C LEU A 135 -13.45 11.63 -17.26
N PRO A 136 -14.75 11.75 -17.63
CA PRO A 136 -15.20 12.85 -18.45
C PRO A 136 -15.03 14.18 -17.71
N ILE A 137 -14.62 15.21 -18.45
CA ILE A 137 -14.55 16.56 -17.90
C ILE A 137 -15.97 17.09 -17.83
N LEU A 138 -16.48 17.27 -16.64
CA LEU A 138 -17.79 17.85 -16.40
C LEU A 138 -17.67 19.37 -16.33
N THR A 139 -18.61 20.05 -16.99
CA THR A 139 -18.74 21.50 -16.84
C THR A 139 -19.16 21.83 -15.43
N GLU A 140 -18.50 22.80 -14.82
CA GLU A 140 -18.86 23.25 -13.48
C GLU A 140 -20.27 23.83 -13.45
N TRP A 141 -21.09 23.39 -12.50
CA TRP A 141 -22.50 23.76 -12.36
C TRP A 141 -22.78 24.68 -11.16
N HIS A 142 -21.76 24.90 -10.33
CA HIS A 142 -21.88 25.81 -9.17
C HIS A 142 -21.42 27.22 -9.52
N ASP A 143 -22.06 28.19 -8.86
CA ASP A 143 -21.66 29.59 -8.97
C ASP A 143 -20.27 29.81 -8.35
N LYS A 144 -19.55 30.81 -8.87
CA LYS A 144 -18.19 31.15 -8.41
C LYS A 144 -18.10 31.44 -6.91
N ASP A 145 -19.17 31.98 -6.33
CA ASP A 145 -19.18 32.30 -4.90
C ASP A 145 -19.29 31.04 -4.02
N ILE A 146 -19.99 30.02 -4.51
CA ILE A 146 -20.04 28.71 -3.86
C ILE A 146 -18.69 28.02 -3.96
N LEU A 147 -18.05 28.10 -5.12
CA LEU A 147 -16.73 27.46 -5.36
C LEU A 147 -15.62 28.03 -4.48
N LYS A 148 -15.69 29.29 -4.08
CA LYS A 148 -14.73 29.90 -3.15
C LYS A 148 -14.66 29.14 -1.81
N ASN A 149 -15.78 28.59 -1.34
CA ASN A 149 -15.84 27.77 -0.12
C ASN A 149 -15.08 26.43 -0.23
N PHE A 150 -14.74 26.04 -1.46
CA PHE A 150 -14.01 24.81 -1.79
C PHE A 150 -12.66 25.10 -2.46
N ASN A 151 -12.06 26.25 -2.18
CA ASN A 151 -10.80 26.68 -2.80
C ASN A 151 -10.83 26.67 -4.34
N ASN A 152 -11.97 26.96 -4.95
CA ASN A 152 -12.23 26.91 -6.39
C ASN A 152 -11.92 25.57 -7.07
N GLN A 153 -11.98 24.49 -6.31
CA GLN A 153 -11.72 23.13 -6.85
C GLN A 153 -12.91 22.63 -7.64
N SER A 154 -12.65 22.12 -8.83
CA SER A 154 -13.66 21.46 -9.64
C SER A 154 -14.03 20.10 -9.07
N TRP A 155 -15.19 19.58 -9.48
CA TRP A 155 -15.63 18.23 -9.14
C TRP A 155 -14.62 17.17 -9.61
N ASN A 156 -14.14 17.29 -10.85
CA ASN A 156 -13.16 16.37 -11.43
C ASN A 156 -11.85 16.33 -10.61
N GLU A 157 -11.32 17.51 -10.25
CA GLU A 157 -10.11 17.58 -9.42
C GLU A 157 -10.32 16.94 -8.06
N SER A 158 -11.47 17.18 -7.45
CA SER A 158 -11.78 16.63 -6.13
C SER A 158 -11.86 15.10 -6.16
N ILE A 159 -12.52 14.51 -7.16
CA ILE A 159 -12.62 13.06 -7.28
C ILE A 159 -11.26 12.41 -7.57
N ILE A 160 -10.47 13.01 -8.45
CA ILE A 160 -9.13 12.51 -8.78
C ILE A 160 -8.25 12.53 -7.53
N LYS A 161 -8.21 13.65 -6.80
CA LYS A 161 -7.38 13.78 -5.60
C LYS A 161 -7.80 12.86 -4.46
N LEU A 162 -9.09 12.55 -4.32
CA LEU A 162 -9.54 11.57 -3.31
C LEU A 162 -9.15 10.13 -3.66
N HIS A 163 -9.09 9.81 -4.95
CA HIS A 163 -8.74 8.46 -5.41
C HIS A 163 -7.27 8.28 -5.76
N ASP A 164 -6.49 9.36 -5.91
CA ASP A 164 -5.04 9.35 -6.15
C ASP A 164 -4.37 10.41 -5.26
N PRO A 165 -4.39 10.23 -3.93
CA PRO A 165 -3.81 11.19 -3.00
C PRO A 165 -2.28 11.12 -3.08
N LYS A 166 -1.65 12.30 -3.20
CA LYS A 166 -0.19 12.43 -3.15
C LYS A 166 0.34 12.79 -1.76
N ASN A 167 -0.55 13.20 -0.86
CA ASN A 167 -0.23 13.52 0.53
C ASN A 167 -1.49 13.34 1.39
N ILE A 168 -1.34 12.75 2.58
CA ILE A 168 -2.48 12.45 3.48
C ILE A 168 -2.94 13.67 4.29
N GLU A 169 -2.07 14.62 4.58
CA GLU A 169 -2.33 15.65 5.59
C GLU A 169 -3.46 16.63 5.23
N ASN A 170 -3.74 16.86 3.94
CA ASN A 170 -4.65 17.94 3.51
C ASN A 170 -5.94 17.45 2.83
N TYR A 171 -6.20 16.13 2.75
CA TYR A 171 -7.23 15.65 1.82
C TYR A 171 -8.62 15.42 2.40
N LYS A 172 -8.76 15.27 3.71
CA LYS A 172 -10.03 14.73 4.24
C LYS A 172 -11.21 15.70 4.27
N SER A 173 -11.00 17.02 4.35
CA SER A 173 -12.14 17.92 4.61
C SER A 173 -12.74 18.55 3.35
N ASP A 174 -11.93 19.14 2.49
CA ASP A 174 -12.45 20.00 1.43
C ASP A 174 -12.91 19.24 0.18
N PHE A 175 -12.20 18.17 -0.20
CA PHE A 175 -12.61 17.34 -1.34
C PHE A 175 -13.89 16.54 -1.07
N TYR A 176 -14.04 16.00 0.13
CA TYR A 176 -15.27 15.31 0.53
C TYR A 176 -16.45 16.29 0.61
N LYS A 177 -16.25 17.49 1.16
CA LYS A 177 -17.26 18.54 1.16
C LYS A 177 -17.68 18.89 -0.26
N ARG A 178 -16.70 19.09 -1.16
CA ARG A 178 -16.98 19.42 -2.57
C ARG A 178 -17.83 18.38 -3.29
N LEU A 179 -17.67 17.08 -2.94
CA LEU A 179 -18.48 16.00 -3.53
C LEU A 179 -19.86 15.85 -2.88
N ALA A 180 -20.09 16.42 -1.70
CA ALA A 180 -21.37 16.38 -1.01
C ALA A 180 -22.35 17.46 -1.51
N TYR A 181 -21.85 18.45 -2.23
CA TYR A 181 -22.63 19.52 -2.87
C TYR A 181 -22.72 19.27 -4.38
#